data_aa7a25279af8563dee15d0067595aebb
#
_entry.id   aa7a25279af8563dee15d0067595aebb
#
_cell.length_a   1.000
_cell.length_b   1.000
_cell.length_c   1.000
_cell.angle_alpha   90.00
_cell.angle_beta   90.00
_cell.angle_gamma   90.00
#
_symmetry.space_group_name_H-M   'P 1'
#
loop_
_entity.id
_entity.type
_entity.pdbx_description
1 polymer ?
#
loop_
_entity_poly.entity_id
_entity_poly.type
_entity_poly.pdbx_seq_one_letter_code
_entity_poly.pdbx_strand_id
1 'polypeptide(L)'
;MPCIHRQKIQHLYPTTGEQLEPHSSERKKQLAKEPEWGMAYASQVHEMVNHKAAVKLSKEVLQSWTGPVWYISHLIAPNPHSVSTPVSLVRNSSQRYRGLSLNNILIKGPDVLNPIRAVLLRAGVFAALGDIRKMYNSVWLEEREVHFHRFLWRNTEDAEIEDFVITRVNIGDKPAGCIAQVAMRETANLSPFRLKEEKRVVEEDVYVDDIQTSHNNLDHLKLLISNIEQILKAGGFFMKLWVYSSQSGRKEPSGRNTESKTVILPNQLTEKDNKALSLGYTIEGDKLTCHGCGELF
;
A
#
# COMPACT_ATOMS: atom_id res chain seq x y z
N MET A 1 18.19 7.45 0.66
CA MET A 1 18.83 7.59 -0.69
C MET A 1 17.93 8.49 -1.53
N PRO A 2 18.44 9.53 -2.19
CA PRO A 2 17.60 10.35 -3.06
C PRO A 2 17.17 9.51 -4.27
N CYS A 3 15.87 9.30 -4.41
CA CYS A 3 15.27 8.56 -5.53
C CYS A 3 15.20 9.34 -6.85
N ILE A 4 15.85 10.50 -6.93
CA ILE A 4 15.68 11.43 -8.03
C ILE A 4 17.01 11.72 -8.73
N HIS A 5 16.99 11.59 -10.06
CA HIS A 5 18.15 11.93 -10.90
C HIS A 5 18.26 13.45 -11.03
N ARG A 6 19.14 14.10 -10.24
CA ARG A 6 19.26 15.58 -10.12
C ARG A 6 19.58 16.34 -11.40
N GLN A 7 20.21 15.71 -12.41
CA GLN A 7 20.78 16.43 -13.56
C GLN A 7 19.80 16.83 -14.68
N LYS A 8 18.58 16.28 -14.74
CA LYS A 8 17.59 16.60 -15.80
C LYS A 8 16.49 17.57 -15.38
N ILE A 9 16.58 18.12 -14.17
CA ILE A 9 15.42 18.67 -13.47
C ILE A 9 15.27 20.20 -13.60
N GLN A 10 16.34 20.93 -13.84
CA GLN A 10 16.34 22.40 -13.65
C GLN A 10 15.51 23.24 -14.63
N HIS A 11 15.04 22.70 -15.76
CA HIS A 11 14.39 23.51 -16.80
C HIS A 11 12.98 23.08 -17.26
N LEU A 12 12.36 22.08 -16.60
CA LEU A 12 11.14 21.44 -17.16
C LEU A 12 9.88 21.49 -16.25
N TYR A 13 9.93 22.19 -15.12
CA TYR A 13 8.81 22.17 -14.18
C TYR A 13 7.88 23.37 -14.31
N PRO A 14 6.57 23.14 -14.44
CA PRO A 14 5.62 24.21 -14.19
C PRO A 14 5.59 24.51 -12.70
N THR A 15 5.84 25.74 -12.35
CA THR A 15 5.74 26.28 -11.00
C THR A 15 4.29 26.52 -10.54
N THR A 16 3.32 26.17 -11.38
CA THR A 16 1.90 26.47 -11.17
C THR A 16 1.03 25.25 -11.49
N GLY A 17 -0.18 25.22 -10.88
CA GLY A 17 -1.16 24.14 -11.05
C GLY A 17 -1.74 23.95 -12.48
N GLU A 18 -1.19 24.60 -13.51
CA GLU A 18 -1.58 24.48 -14.92
C GLU A 18 -1.58 23.03 -15.45
N GLN A 19 -0.85 22.12 -14.77
CA GLN A 19 -0.81 20.69 -15.12
C GLN A 19 -2.15 19.97 -14.98
N LEU A 20 -3.06 20.52 -14.18
CA LEU A 20 -4.22 19.79 -13.67
C LEU A 20 -5.56 20.19 -14.30
N GLU A 21 -5.59 21.24 -15.08
CA GLU A 21 -6.83 21.77 -15.66
C GLU A 21 -7.62 20.78 -16.55
N PRO A 22 -7.01 20.02 -17.49
CA PRO A 22 -7.76 19.16 -18.37
C PRO A 22 -8.54 18.05 -17.64
N HIS A 23 -7.97 17.52 -16.55
CA HIS A 23 -8.57 16.40 -15.81
C HIS A 23 -9.60 16.84 -14.76
N SER A 24 -9.61 18.12 -14.39
CA SER A 24 -10.63 18.65 -13.50
C SER A 24 -12.02 18.58 -14.12
N SER A 25 -12.14 18.76 -15.43
CA SER A 25 -13.41 18.75 -16.15
C SER A 25 -14.03 17.34 -16.26
N GLU A 26 -13.24 16.30 -16.51
CA GLU A 26 -13.74 14.93 -16.56
C GLU A 26 -14.16 14.44 -15.17
N ARG A 27 -13.35 14.74 -14.16
CA ARG A 27 -13.67 14.44 -12.77
C ARG A 27 -14.97 15.12 -12.33
N LYS A 28 -15.16 16.40 -12.65
CA LYS A 28 -16.39 17.13 -12.36
C LYS A 28 -17.61 16.46 -13.00
N LYS A 29 -17.51 16.06 -14.27
CA LYS A 29 -18.58 15.33 -14.97
C LYS A 29 -18.91 14.00 -14.30
N GLN A 30 -17.89 13.27 -13.82
CA GLN A 30 -18.07 12.00 -13.14
C GLN A 30 -18.73 12.18 -11.77
N LEU A 31 -18.29 13.15 -10.97
CA LEU A 31 -18.86 13.47 -9.67
C LEU A 31 -20.28 14.03 -9.75
N ALA A 32 -20.60 14.77 -10.82
CA ALA A 32 -21.95 15.28 -11.03
C ALA A 32 -22.97 14.17 -11.32
N LYS A 33 -22.52 13.05 -11.90
CA LYS A 33 -23.40 11.88 -12.15
C LYS A 33 -23.65 11.04 -10.91
N GLU A 34 -22.69 11.00 -9.97
CA GLU A 34 -22.72 10.15 -8.78
C GLU A 34 -22.31 10.95 -7.54
N PRO A 35 -23.25 11.71 -6.93
CA PRO A 35 -22.92 12.57 -5.78
C PRO A 35 -22.35 11.82 -4.58
N GLU A 36 -22.73 10.56 -4.37
CA GLU A 36 -22.21 9.71 -3.29
C GLU A 36 -20.70 9.44 -3.46
N TRP A 37 -20.23 9.36 -4.70
CA TRP A 37 -18.81 9.24 -4.99
C TRP A 37 -18.04 10.48 -4.60
N GLY A 38 -18.67 11.65 -4.76
CA GLY A 38 -18.09 12.94 -4.34
C GLY A 38 -17.82 12.97 -2.84
N MET A 39 -18.80 12.55 -2.05
CA MET A 39 -18.67 12.48 -0.59
C MET A 39 -17.60 11.47 -0.15
N ALA A 40 -17.63 10.26 -0.72
CA ALA A 40 -16.65 9.23 -0.42
C ALA A 40 -15.22 9.65 -0.81
N TYR A 41 -15.08 10.35 -1.93
CA TYR A 41 -13.81 10.89 -2.38
C TYR A 41 -13.27 11.99 -1.45
N ALA A 42 -14.12 12.96 -1.06
CA ALA A 42 -13.76 14.01 -0.12
C ALA A 42 -13.37 13.43 1.24
N SER A 43 -14.11 12.43 1.71
CA SER A 43 -13.81 11.71 2.95
C SER A 43 -12.41 11.09 2.94
N GLN A 44 -11.96 10.51 1.81
CA GLN A 44 -10.62 9.94 1.71
C GLN A 44 -9.52 11.01 1.78
N VAL A 45 -9.74 12.19 1.18
CA VAL A 45 -8.78 13.31 1.30
C VAL A 45 -8.72 13.80 2.75
N HIS A 46 -9.86 13.95 3.41
CA HIS A 46 -9.90 14.31 4.83
C HIS A 46 -9.21 13.26 5.72
N GLU A 47 -9.42 11.97 5.45
CA GLU A 47 -8.73 10.90 6.16
C GLU A 47 -7.20 11.01 5.99
N MET A 48 -6.73 11.29 4.77
CA MET A 48 -5.30 11.51 4.52
C MET A 48 -4.75 12.68 5.33
N VAL A 49 -5.48 13.78 5.42
CA VAL A 49 -5.09 14.97 6.20
C VAL A 49 -5.07 14.62 7.70
N ASN A 50 -6.11 13.97 8.21
CA ASN A 50 -6.21 13.57 9.62
C ASN A 50 -5.07 12.65 10.04
N HIS A 51 -4.66 11.73 9.16
CA HIS A 51 -3.52 10.81 9.39
C HIS A 51 -2.17 11.40 8.98
N LYS A 52 -2.11 12.67 8.65
CA LYS A 52 -0.89 13.35 8.18
C LYS A 52 -0.25 12.66 6.95
N ALA A 53 -1.01 11.89 6.19
CA ALA A 53 -0.60 11.35 4.90
C ALA A 53 -0.67 12.41 3.79
N ALA A 54 -1.43 13.47 4.02
CA ALA A 54 -1.41 14.71 3.26
C ALA A 54 -1.32 15.90 4.21
N VAL A 55 -0.60 16.95 3.81
CA VAL A 55 -0.44 18.18 4.59
C VAL A 55 -0.67 19.38 3.67
N LYS A 56 -1.50 20.33 4.15
CA LYS A 56 -1.72 21.61 3.46
C LYS A 56 -0.44 22.45 3.53
N LEU A 57 -0.03 23.01 2.41
CA LEU A 57 1.08 23.97 2.36
C LEU A 57 0.62 25.36 2.74
N SER A 58 1.39 26.03 3.57
CA SER A 58 1.17 27.43 3.88
C SER A 58 1.62 28.35 2.72
N LYS A 59 1.09 29.58 2.67
CA LYS A 59 1.48 30.57 1.68
C LYS A 59 2.97 30.91 1.77
N GLU A 60 3.53 30.91 2.97
CA GLU A 60 4.95 31.17 3.23
C GLU A 60 5.82 30.07 2.61
N VAL A 61 5.46 28.81 2.78
CA VAL A 61 6.17 27.66 2.17
C VAL A 61 6.07 27.72 0.65
N LEU A 62 4.89 28.05 0.10
CA LEU A 62 4.71 28.15 -1.35
C LEU A 62 5.59 29.25 -1.95
N GLN A 63 5.73 30.39 -1.27
CA GLN A 63 6.51 31.54 -1.72
C GLN A 63 8.04 31.35 -1.52
N SER A 64 8.45 30.69 -0.44
CA SER A 64 9.86 30.49 -0.10
C SER A 64 10.49 29.27 -0.78
N TRP A 65 9.70 28.33 -1.30
CA TRP A 65 10.23 27.13 -1.90
C TRP A 65 10.85 27.41 -3.28
N THR A 66 12.14 27.20 -3.39
CA THR A 66 12.91 27.40 -4.63
C THR A 66 13.31 26.09 -5.31
N GLY A 67 13.00 24.94 -4.69
CA GLY A 67 13.28 23.63 -5.24
C GLY A 67 12.30 23.19 -6.35
N PRO A 68 12.56 22.07 -7.01
CA PRO A 68 11.64 21.54 -8.01
C PRO A 68 10.33 21.08 -7.38
N VAL A 69 9.25 21.17 -8.15
CA VAL A 69 7.91 20.74 -7.74
C VAL A 69 7.29 19.89 -8.81
N TRP A 70 6.39 18.97 -8.41
CA TRP A 70 5.53 18.24 -9.31
C TRP A 70 4.13 18.14 -8.72
N TYR A 71 3.11 18.42 -9.53
CA TYR A 71 1.72 18.25 -9.15
C TYR A 71 1.18 16.93 -9.68
N ILE A 72 0.79 16.03 -8.77
CA ILE A 72 0.21 14.74 -9.13
C ILE A 72 -1.30 14.92 -9.32
N SER A 73 -1.80 14.46 -10.45
CA SER A 73 -3.24 14.32 -10.64
C SER A 73 -3.79 13.18 -9.78
N HIS A 74 -5.01 13.33 -9.34
CA HIS A 74 -5.73 12.28 -8.66
C HIS A 74 -7.04 11.97 -9.37
N LEU A 75 -7.36 10.68 -9.45
CA LEU A 75 -8.49 10.12 -10.17
C LEU A 75 -9.39 9.38 -9.18
N ILE A 76 -10.64 9.25 -9.54
CA ILE A 76 -11.60 8.42 -8.84
C ILE A 76 -11.67 7.08 -9.56
N ALA A 77 -11.35 6.01 -8.86
CA ALA A 77 -11.52 4.64 -9.35
C ALA A 77 -12.73 4.01 -8.64
N PRO A 78 -13.82 3.70 -9.38
CA PRO A 78 -14.96 3.01 -8.80
C PRO A 78 -14.58 1.62 -8.32
N ASN A 79 -15.09 1.24 -7.15
CA ASN A 79 -14.94 -0.09 -6.59
C ASN A 79 -16.33 -0.64 -6.20
N PRO A 80 -17.14 -1.06 -7.20
CA PRO A 80 -18.55 -1.44 -6.99
C PRO A 80 -18.72 -2.68 -6.10
N HIS A 81 -17.66 -3.45 -5.88
CA HIS A 81 -17.68 -4.64 -5.05
C HIS A 81 -17.32 -4.39 -3.58
N SER A 82 -16.94 -3.15 -3.23
CA SER A 82 -16.58 -2.78 -1.87
C SER A 82 -17.67 -1.91 -1.23
N VAL A 83 -18.30 -2.43 -0.19
CA VAL A 83 -19.30 -1.67 0.59
C VAL A 83 -18.63 -0.57 1.42
N SER A 84 -17.43 -0.83 1.93
CA SER A 84 -16.70 0.11 2.79
C SER A 84 -15.96 1.20 2.03
N THR A 85 -15.61 0.96 0.77
CA THR A 85 -14.82 1.89 -0.05
C THR A 85 -15.33 1.85 -1.48
N PRO A 86 -16.51 2.47 -1.77
CA PRO A 86 -17.15 2.42 -3.08
C PRO A 86 -16.32 3.11 -4.18
N VAL A 87 -15.42 3.99 -3.78
CA VAL A 87 -14.45 4.65 -4.66
C VAL A 87 -13.07 4.65 -4.03
N SER A 88 -12.04 4.60 -4.84
CA SER A 88 -10.65 4.73 -4.41
C SER A 88 -10.04 5.98 -5.03
N LEU A 89 -9.35 6.76 -4.21
CA LEU A 89 -8.54 7.89 -4.66
C LEU A 89 -7.22 7.34 -5.20
N VAL A 90 -7.04 7.44 -6.52
CA VAL A 90 -5.82 7.02 -7.22
C VAL A 90 -4.98 8.23 -7.59
N ARG A 91 -3.74 8.25 -7.18
CA ARG A 91 -2.76 9.29 -7.51
C ARG A 91 -1.90 8.81 -8.67
N ASN A 92 -1.94 9.55 -9.79
CA ASN A 92 -1.37 9.11 -11.06
C ASN A 92 0.00 9.73 -11.34
N SER A 93 1.08 9.09 -10.88
CA SER A 93 2.46 9.50 -11.14
C SER A 93 2.93 9.25 -12.60
N SER A 94 2.13 8.53 -13.37
CA SER A 94 2.40 8.25 -14.79
C SER A 94 1.74 9.24 -15.74
N GLN A 95 0.90 10.16 -15.21
CA GLN A 95 0.31 11.19 -16.04
C GLN A 95 1.38 12.09 -16.64
N ARG A 96 1.25 12.34 -17.94
CA ARG A 96 2.19 13.19 -18.67
C ARG A 96 1.74 14.65 -18.70
N TYR A 97 2.69 15.52 -18.46
CA TYR A 97 2.57 16.94 -18.73
C TYR A 97 3.72 17.37 -19.64
N ARG A 98 3.44 17.98 -20.79
CA ARG A 98 4.44 18.34 -21.81
C ARG A 98 5.36 17.16 -22.19
N GLY A 99 4.80 15.96 -22.28
CA GLY A 99 5.52 14.73 -22.64
C GLY A 99 6.27 14.03 -21.51
N LEU A 100 6.35 14.63 -20.30
CA LEU A 100 7.07 14.11 -19.15
C LEU A 100 6.08 13.71 -18.04
N SER A 101 6.38 12.64 -17.30
CA SER A 101 5.66 12.23 -16.09
C SER A 101 6.61 12.13 -14.90
N LEU A 102 6.06 12.14 -13.68
CA LEU A 102 6.87 11.92 -12.48
C LEU A 102 7.64 10.59 -12.57
N ASN A 103 7.00 9.53 -13.04
CA ASN A 103 7.62 8.21 -13.21
C ASN A 103 8.75 8.17 -14.27
N ASN A 104 8.84 9.15 -15.17
CA ASN A 104 9.99 9.25 -16.07
C ASN A 104 11.24 9.78 -15.37
N ILE A 105 11.07 10.50 -14.26
CA ILE A 105 12.13 11.15 -13.49
C ILE A 105 12.57 10.26 -12.32
N LEU A 106 11.63 9.55 -11.72
CA LEU A 106 11.91 8.66 -10.59
C LEU A 106 12.76 7.46 -11.02
N ILE A 107 13.78 7.15 -10.22
CA ILE A 107 14.63 5.98 -10.39
C ILE A 107 13.88 4.79 -9.77
N LYS A 108 13.75 3.67 -10.50
CA LYS A 108 13.06 2.46 -10.03
C LYS A 108 13.67 1.87 -8.75
N GLY A 109 14.99 1.99 -8.59
CA GLY A 109 15.73 1.26 -7.57
C GLY A 109 16.03 -0.19 -8.00
N PRO A 110 16.79 -0.93 -7.18
CA PRO A 110 17.07 -2.35 -7.42
C PRO A 110 15.79 -3.19 -7.33
N ASP A 111 15.80 -4.34 -7.99
CA ASP A 111 14.75 -5.33 -7.84
C ASP A 111 15.00 -6.11 -6.54
N VAL A 112 14.18 -5.82 -5.55
CA VAL A 112 14.27 -6.43 -4.21
C VAL A 112 13.07 -7.32 -3.90
N LEU A 113 12.19 -7.55 -4.88
CA LEU A 113 11.06 -8.46 -4.70
C LEU A 113 11.54 -9.90 -4.63
N ASN A 114 10.99 -10.65 -3.68
CA ASN A 114 11.22 -12.08 -3.63
C ASN A 114 10.53 -12.76 -4.82
N PRO A 115 11.12 -13.81 -5.40
CA PRO A 115 10.42 -14.59 -6.41
C PRO A 115 9.19 -15.27 -5.80
N ILE A 116 8.00 -14.99 -6.34
CA ILE A 116 6.73 -15.51 -5.81
C ILE A 116 6.76 -17.04 -5.65
N ARG A 117 7.37 -17.75 -6.59
CA ARG A 117 7.52 -19.22 -6.53
C ARG A 117 8.32 -19.64 -5.31
N ALA A 118 9.40 -18.93 -4.97
CA ALA A 118 10.21 -19.25 -3.80
C ALA A 118 9.44 -19.03 -2.49
N VAL A 119 8.62 -17.99 -2.42
CA VAL A 119 7.73 -17.72 -1.28
C VAL A 119 6.72 -18.85 -1.11
N LEU A 120 6.05 -19.27 -2.21
CA LEU A 120 5.00 -20.29 -2.19
C LEU A 120 5.52 -21.70 -1.88
N LEU A 121 6.75 -22.03 -2.27
CA LEU A 121 7.33 -23.38 -2.09
C LEU A 121 7.85 -23.67 -0.68
N ARG A 122 7.93 -22.67 0.20
CA ARG A 122 8.35 -22.85 1.60
C ARG A 122 7.18 -23.26 2.47
N ALA A 123 6.57 -24.40 2.16
CA ALA A 123 5.39 -24.89 2.86
C ALA A 123 5.75 -25.89 3.97
N GLY A 124 5.32 -25.59 5.22
CA GLY A 124 5.25 -26.55 6.32
C GLY A 124 3.84 -27.13 6.45
N VAL A 125 3.60 -27.92 7.48
CA VAL A 125 2.29 -28.55 7.77
C VAL A 125 1.20 -27.51 8.06
N PHE A 126 1.56 -26.45 8.76
CA PHE A 126 0.68 -25.32 9.05
C PHE A 126 1.19 -24.09 8.32
N ALA A 127 0.34 -23.44 7.56
CA ALA A 127 0.66 -22.23 6.82
C ALA A 127 -0.12 -21.02 7.38
N ALA A 128 0.48 -19.85 7.28
CA ALA A 128 -0.14 -18.56 7.61
C ALA A 128 0.07 -17.56 6.48
N LEU A 129 -0.97 -16.76 6.24
CA LEU A 129 -0.98 -15.66 5.28
C LEU A 129 -1.35 -14.37 6.02
N GLY A 130 -0.58 -13.31 5.82
CA GLY A 130 -0.83 -12.01 6.39
C GLY A 130 -0.77 -10.91 5.33
N ASP A 131 -1.66 -9.92 5.44
CA ASP A 131 -1.73 -8.74 4.57
C ASP A 131 -1.32 -7.50 5.37
N ILE A 132 -0.35 -6.72 4.86
CA ILE A 132 0.13 -5.50 5.49
C ILE A 132 -0.78 -4.34 5.08
N ARG A 133 -1.48 -3.79 6.05
CA ARG A 133 -2.43 -2.70 5.85
C ARG A 133 -1.75 -1.45 5.30
N LYS A 134 -2.17 -1.00 4.09
CA LYS A 134 -1.68 0.25 3.48
C LYS A 134 -0.14 0.36 3.52
N MET A 135 0.59 -0.72 3.21
CA MET A 135 2.06 -0.83 3.36
C MET A 135 2.82 0.41 2.86
N TYR A 136 2.50 0.91 1.68
CA TYR A 136 3.16 2.09 1.10
C TYR A 136 2.94 3.36 1.95
N ASN A 137 1.76 3.51 2.52
CA ASN A 137 1.44 4.66 3.37
C ASN A 137 2.10 4.59 4.76
N SER A 138 2.78 3.49 5.10
CA SER A 138 3.57 3.37 6.32
C SER A 138 4.93 4.04 6.19
N VAL A 139 5.41 4.30 4.97
CA VAL A 139 6.73 4.87 4.72
C VAL A 139 6.63 6.37 4.46
N TRP A 140 7.39 7.14 5.23
CA TRP A 140 7.46 8.60 5.10
C TRP A 140 8.41 9.00 3.97
N LEU A 141 8.04 10.07 3.25
CA LEU A 141 8.93 10.76 2.33
C LEU A 141 9.78 11.79 3.09
N GLU A 142 10.98 12.06 2.60
CA GLU A 142 11.79 13.16 3.08
C GLU A 142 11.13 14.51 2.75
N GLU A 143 11.37 15.52 3.59
CA GLU A 143 10.77 16.86 3.47
C GLU A 143 10.96 17.47 2.08
N ARG A 144 12.10 17.23 1.43
CA ARG A 144 12.37 17.74 0.08
C ARG A 144 11.63 16.96 -1.01
N GLU A 145 11.33 15.70 -0.77
CA GLU A 145 10.70 14.81 -1.76
C GLU A 145 9.19 14.97 -1.78
N VAL A 146 8.55 15.43 -0.69
CA VAL A 146 7.12 15.67 -0.67
C VAL A 146 6.68 16.70 -1.72
N HIS A 147 7.57 17.61 -2.12
CA HIS A 147 7.27 18.63 -3.13
C HIS A 147 7.15 18.10 -4.56
N PHE A 148 7.59 16.85 -4.82
CA PHE A 148 7.28 16.13 -6.06
C PHE A 148 5.91 15.45 -6.02
N HIS A 149 5.22 15.53 -4.88
CA HIS A 149 3.93 14.92 -4.62
C HIS A 149 2.91 15.96 -4.19
N ARG A 150 2.98 17.18 -4.76
CA ARG A 150 1.95 18.21 -4.56
C ARG A 150 0.67 17.80 -5.27
N PHE A 151 -0.47 18.18 -4.72
CA PHE A 151 -1.76 18.10 -5.39
C PHE A 151 -2.65 19.27 -4.99
N LEU A 152 -3.63 19.59 -5.82
CA LEU A 152 -4.59 20.65 -5.58
C LEU A 152 -5.89 20.05 -5.06
N TRP A 153 -6.45 20.67 -4.03
CA TRP A 153 -7.72 20.27 -3.44
C TRP A 153 -8.56 21.48 -3.06
N ARG A 154 -9.87 21.33 -3.14
CA ARG A 154 -10.86 22.24 -2.56
C ARG A 154 -12.04 21.43 -2.02
N ASN A 155 -12.59 21.85 -0.88
CA ASN A 155 -13.68 21.14 -0.21
C ASN A 155 -15.02 21.26 -0.92
N THR A 156 -15.30 22.44 -1.48
CA THR A 156 -16.53 22.75 -2.23
C THR A 156 -16.17 23.44 -3.54
N GLU A 157 -17.12 23.53 -4.47
CA GLU A 157 -16.87 24.19 -5.76
C GLU A 157 -16.50 25.67 -5.62
N ASP A 158 -17.07 26.34 -4.62
CA ASP A 158 -16.84 27.76 -4.34
C ASP A 158 -15.63 28.03 -3.43
N ALA A 159 -15.04 26.98 -2.85
CA ALA A 159 -13.86 27.13 -1.99
C ALA A 159 -12.60 27.42 -2.82
N GLU A 160 -11.67 28.17 -2.21
CA GLU A 160 -10.35 28.36 -2.78
C GLU A 160 -9.65 27.02 -3.02
N ILE A 161 -8.90 26.96 -4.12
CA ILE A 161 -8.04 25.82 -4.40
C ILE A 161 -6.80 25.94 -3.51
N GLU A 162 -6.51 24.89 -2.79
CA GLU A 162 -5.41 24.82 -1.84
C GLU A 162 -4.37 23.80 -2.26
N ASP A 163 -3.12 24.10 -1.95
CA ASP A 163 -1.98 23.24 -2.21
C ASP A 163 -1.73 22.28 -1.05
N PHE A 164 -1.62 21.01 -1.36
CA PHE A 164 -1.26 19.96 -0.43
C PHE A 164 -0.03 19.19 -0.93
N VAL A 165 0.67 18.56 -0.01
CA VAL A 165 1.69 17.56 -0.30
C VAL A 165 1.31 16.21 0.27
N ILE A 166 1.72 15.15 -0.41
CA ILE A 166 1.66 13.78 0.10
C ILE A 166 2.96 13.52 0.85
N THR A 167 2.86 13.08 2.08
CA THR A 167 4.01 12.85 2.97
C THR A 167 4.43 11.38 3.04
N ARG A 168 3.71 10.51 2.34
CA ARG A 168 3.91 9.07 2.32
C ARG A 168 4.25 8.59 0.93
N VAL A 169 4.92 7.44 0.84
CA VAL A 169 5.18 6.80 -0.45
C VAL A 169 3.86 6.56 -1.18
N ASN A 170 3.81 6.99 -2.44
CA ASN A 170 2.64 6.82 -3.28
C ASN A 170 2.71 5.50 -4.05
N ILE A 171 1.68 4.69 -3.96
CA ILE A 171 1.60 3.36 -4.60
C ILE A 171 1.81 3.39 -6.13
N GLY A 172 1.52 4.53 -6.78
CA GLY A 172 1.72 4.72 -8.22
C GLY A 172 3.14 5.12 -8.63
N ASP A 173 4.04 5.33 -7.68
CA ASP A 173 5.41 5.74 -7.95
C ASP A 173 6.26 4.56 -8.38
N LYS A 174 7.10 4.80 -9.38
CA LYS A 174 7.99 3.79 -9.93
C LYS A 174 8.89 3.10 -8.90
N PRO A 175 9.47 3.78 -7.87
CA PRO A 175 10.27 3.16 -6.82
C PRO A 175 9.46 2.64 -5.64
N ALA A 176 8.15 2.83 -5.58
CA ALA A 176 7.34 2.57 -4.38
C ALA A 176 7.54 1.17 -3.81
N GLY A 177 7.50 0.14 -4.67
CA GLY A 177 7.70 -1.26 -4.26
C GLY A 177 9.08 -1.49 -3.64
N CYS A 178 10.13 -0.95 -4.26
CA CYS A 178 11.49 -1.05 -3.74
C CYS A 178 11.62 -0.34 -2.37
N ILE A 179 11.12 0.89 -2.27
CA ILE A 179 11.21 1.67 -1.02
C ILE A 179 10.49 0.96 0.13
N ALA A 180 9.27 0.48 -0.11
CA ALA A 180 8.48 -0.19 0.92
C ALA A 180 9.11 -1.50 1.38
N GLN A 181 9.63 -2.31 0.45
CA GLN A 181 10.34 -3.55 0.77
C GLN A 181 11.62 -3.31 1.57
N VAL A 182 12.41 -2.31 1.18
CA VAL A 182 13.64 -1.97 1.92
C VAL A 182 13.30 -1.45 3.32
N ALA A 183 12.31 -0.57 3.45
CA ALA A 183 11.90 -0.02 4.75
C ALA A 183 11.39 -1.13 5.69
N MET A 184 10.64 -2.09 5.18
CA MET A 184 10.14 -3.21 5.96
C MET A 184 11.27 -4.13 6.42
N ARG A 185 12.20 -4.50 5.53
CA ARG A 185 13.37 -5.32 5.88
C ARG A 185 14.27 -4.61 6.90
N GLU A 186 14.47 -3.30 6.73
CA GLU A 186 15.26 -2.52 7.66
C GLU A 186 14.58 -2.43 9.03
N THR A 187 13.25 -2.39 9.09
CA THR A 187 12.50 -2.51 10.35
C THR A 187 12.84 -3.81 11.08
N ALA A 188 12.91 -4.93 10.38
CA ALA A 188 13.29 -6.20 10.97
C ALA A 188 14.77 -6.23 11.38
N ASN A 189 15.66 -5.59 10.60
CA ASN A 189 17.08 -5.49 10.90
C ASN A 189 17.36 -4.67 12.16
N LEU A 190 16.65 -3.57 12.34
CA LEU A 190 16.79 -2.64 13.47
C LEU A 190 16.04 -3.11 14.70
N SER A 191 15.24 -4.17 14.60
CA SER A 191 14.51 -4.71 15.74
C SER A 191 15.47 -5.11 16.86
N PRO A 192 15.19 -4.71 18.12
CA PRO A 192 15.99 -5.12 19.27
C PRO A 192 15.84 -6.61 19.58
N PHE A 193 14.81 -7.23 19.06
CA PHE A 193 14.57 -8.66 19.18
C PHE A 193 15.51 -9.42 18.22
N ARG A 194 16.44 -10.23 18.78
CA ARG A 194 17.35 -11.04 17.98
C ARG A 194 16.67 -12.33 17.48
N LEU A 195 15.53 -12.20 16.86
CA LEU A 195 14.70 -13.30 16.39
C LEU A 195 15.10 -13.61 14.93
N LYS A 196 15.97 -14.61 14.75
CA LYS A 196 16.52 -14.96 13.42
C LYS A 196 15.44 -15.46 12.46
N GLU A 197 14.46 -16.20 12.97
CA GLU A 197 13.39 -16.78 12.16
C GLU A 197 12.44 -15.73 11.65
N GLU A 198 11.99 -14.82 12.52
CA GLU A 198 11.11 -13.71 12.17
C GLU A 198 11.75 -12.78 11.15
N LYS A 199 13.05 -12.48 11.33
CA LYS A 199 13.81 -11.69 10.36
C LYS A 199 13.86 -12.39 9.01
N ARG A 200 14.15 -13.69 8.96
CA ARG A 200 14.15 -14.47 7.73
C ARG A 200 12.78 -14.39 7.04
N VAL A 201 11.69 -14.54 7.80
CA VAL A 201 10.34 -14.45 7.22
C VAL A 201 10.11 -13.08 6.59
N VAL A 202 10.47 -11.98 7.25
CA VAL A 202 10.31 -10.62 6.71
C VAL A 202 11.21 -10.40 5.49
N GLU A 203 12.40 -11.01 5.44
CA GLU A 203 13.33 -10.89 4.32
C GLU A 203 12.96 -11.75 3.12
N GLU A 204 12.47 -12.98 3.35
CA GLU A 204 12.39 -14.02 2.32
C GLU A 204 10.96 -14.47 2.00
N ASP A 205 10.03 -14.37 2.94
CA ASP A 205 8.69 -14.95 2.84
C ASP A 205 7.61 -13.86 2.56
N VAL A 206 8.04 -12.67 2.13
CA VAL A 206 7.15 -11.55 1.77
C VAL A 206 7.13 -11.36 0.27
N TYR A 207 5.94 -11.20 -0.30
CA TYR A 207 5.73 -10.79 -1.66
C TYR A 207 4.82 -9.56 -1.71
N VAL A 208 5.39 -8.41 -2.07
CA VAL A 208 4.74 -7.10 -2.03
C VAL A 208 4.24 -6.78 -0.62
N ASP A 209 2.95 -6.83 -0.35
CA ASP A 209 2.30 -6.58 0.94
C ASP A 209 1.78 -7.85 1.65
N ASP A 210 1.95 -9.00 1.01
CA ASP A 210 1.56 -10.29 1.57
C ASP A 210 2.75 -11.02 2.20
N ILE A 211 2.57 -11.51 3.42
CA ILE A 211 3.51 -12.38 4.13
C ILE A 211 2.97 -13.80 4.11
N GLN A 212 3.74 -14.75 3.60
CA GLN A 212 3.42 -16.17 3.66
C GLN A 212 4.49 -16.88 4.46
N THR A 213 4.11 -17.52 5.55
CA THR A 213 5.02 -18.33 6.36
C THR A 213 4.38 -19.63 6.78
N SER A 214 5.18 -20.59 7.23
CA SER A 214 4.69 -21.89 7.64
C SER A 214 5.60 -22.53 8.68
N HIS A 215 5.03 -23.45 9.49
CA HIS A 215 5.78 -24.21 10.46
C HIS A 215 5.12 -25.60 10.68
N ASN A 216 5.91 -26.59 11.15
CA ASN A 216 5.38 -27.92 11.44
C ASN A 216 4.66 -28.03 12.80
N ASN A 217 4.77 -27.01 13.65
CA ASN A 217 4.09 -26.90 14.93
C ASN A 217 3.20 -25.64 14.93
N LEU A 218 1.93 -25.81 15.25
CA LEU A 218 0.93 -24.72 15.20
C LEU A 218 1.19 -23.63 16.26
N ASP A 219 1.58 -24.01 17.47
CA ASP A 219 1.82 -23.06 18.56
C ASP A 219 3.08 -22.23 18.27
N HIS A 220 4.09 -22.85 17.69
CA HIS A 220 5.27 -22.13 17.20
C HIS A 220 4.89 -21.14 16.08
N LEU A 221 4.06 -21.56 15.12
CA LEU A 221 3.57 -20.67 14.06
C LEU A 221 2.82 -19.45 14.63
N LYS A 222 1.94 -19.67 15.62
CA LYS A 222 1.22 -18.57 16.29
C LYS A 222 2.18 -17.59 16.98
N LEU A 223 3.20 -18.10 17.66
CA LEU A 223 4.22 -17.27 18.29
C LEU A 223 5.03 -16.50 17.26
N LEU A 224 5.45 -17.14 16.20
CA LEU A 224 6.17 -16.54 15.07
C LEU A 224 5.38 -15.37 14.46
N ILE A 225 4.09 -15.57 14.18
CA ILE A 225 3.17 -14.54 13.69
C ILE A 225 3.11 -13.35 14.66
N SER A 226 2.91 -13.61 15.95
CA SER A 226 2.83 -12.57 16.97
C SER A 226 4.12 -11.74 17.05
N ASN A 227 5.27 -12.38 16.97
CA ASN A 227 6.57 -11.72 16.99
C ASN A 227 6.80 -10.87 15.74
N ILE A 228 6.47 -11.40 14.56
CA ILE A 228 6.55 -10.65 13.28
C ILE A 228 5.67 -9.39 13.36
N GLU A 229 4.45 -9.52 13.86
CA GLU A 229 3.54 -8.38 14.02
C GLU A 229 4.12 -7.30 14.93
N GLN A 230 4.73 -7.68 16.05
CA GLN A 230 5.38 -6.73 16.98
C GLN A 230 6.58 -6.03 16.32
N ILE A 231 7.41 -6.77 15.57
CA ILE A 231 8.55 -6.22 14.85
C ILE A 231 8.06 -5.18 13.82
N LEU A 232 7.10 -5.56 12.99
CA LEU A 232 6.58 -4.70 11.94
C LEU A 232 5.86 -3.46 12.50
N LYS A 233 5.09 -3.64 13.58
CA LYS A 233 4.41 -2.54 14.29
C LYS A 233 5.39 -1.51 14.83
N ALA A 234 6.56 -1.91 15.31
CA ALA A 234 7.60 -1.00 15.78
C ALA A 234 8.13 -0.09 14.65
N GLY A 235 8.12 -0.54 13.39
CA GLY A 235 8.46 0.26 12.21
C GLY A 235 7.27 0.97 11.57
N GLY A 236 6.07 0.92 12.19
CA GLY A 236 4.87 1.57 11.66
C GLY A 236 4.12 0.76 10.60
N PHE A 237 4.46 -0.52 10.41
CA PHE A 237 3.72 -1.43 9.55
C PHE A 237 2.70 -2.20 10.38
N PHE A 238 1.43 -2.15 9.99
CA PHE A 238 0.33 -2.80 10.70
C PHE A 238 -0.28 -3.90 9.84
N MET A 239 -0.52 -5.05 10.46
CA MET A 239 -1.22 -6.14 9.77
C MET A 239 -2.71 -5.83 9.70
N LYS A 240 -3.34 -6.18 8.58
CA LYS A 240 -4.78 -6.07 8.37
C LYS A 240 -5.48 -7.33 8.86
N LEU A 241 -4.94 -8.48 8.48
CA LEU A 241 -5.50 -9.78 8.75
C LEU A 241 -4.40 -10.83 8.71
N TRP A 242 -4.48 -11.80 9.64
CA TRP A 242 -3.77 -13.06 9.53
C TRP A 242 -4.78 -14.20 9.36
N VAL A 243 -4.48 -15.08 8.42
CA VAL A 243 -5.23 -16.28 8.16
C VAL A 243 -4.28 -17.45 8.25
N TYR A 244 -4.61 -18.48 9.03
CA TYR A 244 -3.75 -19.66 9.15
C TYR A 244 -4.57 -20.96 9.13
N SER A 245 -3.94 -22.04 8.66
CA SER A 245 -4.52 -23.37 8.64
C SER A 245 -4.55 -23.97 10.05
N SER A 246 -5.63 -24.68 10.41
CA SER A 246 -5.69 -25.45 11.65
C SER A 246 -6.21 -26.86 11.33
N GLN A 247 -5.65 -27.87 12.00
CA GLN A 247 -6.06 -29.27 11.80
C GLN A 247 -7.41 -29.63 12.42
N SER A 248 -7.99 -28.79 13.26
CA SER A 248 -9.26 -29.14 13.94
C SER A 248 -10.29 -28.06 13.72
N GLY A 249 -11.44 -28.46 13.21
CA GLY A 249 -12.65 -27.62 13.08
C GLY A 249 -13.26 -27.15 14.42
N ARG A 250 -12.46 -26.94 15.45
CA ARG A 250 -12.86 -26.30 16.70
C ARG A 250 -12.70 -24.80 16.60
N LYS A 251 -13.83 -24.10 16.61
CA LYS A 251 -13.91 -22.67 16.83
C LYS A 251 -13.32 -22.37 18.23
N GLU A 252 -12.14 -21.77 18.32
CA GLU A 252 -11.75 -21.11 19.55
C GLU A 252 -12.54 -19.81 19.68
N PRO A 253 -13.15 -19.52 20.85
CA PRO A 253 -13.87 -18.27 21.06
C PRO A 253 -12.87 -17.11 21.03
N SER A 254 -13.04 -16.22 20.08
CA SER A 254 -12.30 -14.96 19.99
C SER A 254 -12.63 -14.07 21.17
N GLY A 255 -11.76 -14.07 22.15
CA GLY A 255 -11.82 -13.14 23.27
C GLY A 255 -10.51 -12.43 23.43
N ARG A 256 -10.31 -11.34 22.71
CA ARG A 256 -9.58 -10.12 23.12
C ARG A 256 -9.45 -9.18 21.95
N ASN A 257 -9.82 -7.91 22.17
CA ASN A 257 -9.63 -6.80 21.24
C ASN A 257 -8.13 -6.60 20.97
N THR A 258 -7.63 -7.16 19.88
CA THR A 258 -6.38 -6.77 19.23
C THR A 258 -6.73 -6.13 17.91
N GLU A 259 -6.04 -5.06 17.54
CA GLU A 259 -6.26 -4.28 16.31
C GLU A 259 -6.09 -5.09 15.01
N SER A 260 -5.52 -6.29 15.08
CA SER A 260 -5.47 -7.27 14.01
C SER A 260 -6.52 -8.37 14.21
N LYS A 261 -7.30 -8.66 13.17
CA LYS A 261 -8.26 -9.75 13.17
C LYS A 261 -7.57 -11.02 12.67
N THR A 262 -7.39 -12.00 13.53
CA THR A 262 -6.94 -13.34 13.13
C THR A 262 -8.16 -14.16 12.76
N VAL A 263 -8.23 -14.66 11.53
CA VAL A 263 -9.28 -15.56 11.08
C VAL A 263 -8.72 -16.96 10.96
N ILE A 264 -9.30 -17.89 11.72
CA ILE A 264 -9.00 -19.32 11.59
C ILE A 264 -9.81 -19.81 10.40
N LEU A 265 -9.15 -20.41 9.40
CA LEU A 265 -9.81 -21.03 8.27
C LEU A 265 -10.55 -22.28 8.75
N PRO A 266 -11.90 -22.34 8.64
CA PRO A 266 -12.63 -23.59 8.80
C PRO A 266 -12.30 -24.52 7.63
N ASN A 267 -12.43 -25.81 7.82
CA ASN A 267 -12.21 -26.85 6.78
C ASN A 267 -13.13 -26.74 5.53
N GLN A 268 -13.98 -25.70 5.46
CA GLN A 268 -14.81 -25.37 4.30
C GLN A 268 -14.60 -23.89 3.97
N LEU A 269 -13.73 -23.64 3.00
CA LEU A 269 -13.54 -22.32 2.39
C LEU A 269 -14.66 -22.07 1.38
N THR A 270 -15.50 -21.08 1.62
CA THR A 270 -16.31 -20.53 0.54
C THR A 270 -15.41 -19.65 -0.34
N GLU A 271 -15.48 -19.82 -1.66
CA GLU A 271 -14.61 -19.21 -2.68
C GLU A 271 -14.43 -17.68 -2.61
N LYS A 272 -15.18 -16.98 -1.77
CA LYS A 272 -15.19 -15.49 -1.74
C LYS A 272 -14.18 -14.83 -0.82
N ASP A 273 -13.59 -15.54 0.15
CA ASP A 273 -12.94 -14.87 1.29
C ASP A 273 -11.41 -15.03 1.38
N ASN A 274 -10.77 -15.82 0.53
CA ASN A 274 -9.35 -16.16 0.69
C ASN A 274 -8.51 -15.86 -0.56
N LYS A 275 -8.44 -14.60 -0.95
CA LYS A 275 -7.52 -14.14 -2.00
C LYS A 275 -6.31 -13.46 -1.37
N ALA A 276 -5.33 -14.24 -0.94
CA ALA A 276 -3.97 -13.76 -0.80
C ALA A 276 -3.22 -14.11 -2.09
N LEU A 277 -2.49 -13.17 -2.67
CA LEU A 277 -1.70 -13.35 -3.90
C LEU A 277 -2.51 -13.83 -5.13
N SER A 278 -3.82 -13.61 -5.17
CA SER A 278 -4.71 -14.21 -6.20
C SER A 278 -4.67 -15.74 -6.24
N LEU A 279 -4.19 -16.39 -5.18
CA LEU A 279 -4.15 -17.83 -5.03
C LEU A 279 -5.29 -18.30 -4.14
N GLY A 280 -6.00 -19.32 -4.56
CA GLY A 280 -6.93 -20.09 -3.74
C GLY A 280 -6.28 -21.41 -3.35
N TYR A 281 -6.40 -21.80 -2.08
CA TYR A 281 -6.03 -23.13 -1.63
C TYR A 281 -7.28 -23.98 -1.44
N THR A 282 -7.37 -25.09 -2.14
CA THR A 282 -8.44 -26.08 -1.98
C THR A 282 -7.94 -27.26 -1.16
N ILE A 283 -8.59 -27.53 -0.04
CA ILE A 283 -8.24 -28.62 0.88
C ILE A 283 -8.54 -29.99 0.26
N GLU A 284 -9.57 -30.09 -0.59
CA GLU A 284 -9.84 -31.31 -1.36
C GLU A 284 -8.82 -31.50 -2.46
N GLY A 285 -7.84 -32.35 -2.18
CA GLY A 285 -6.79 -32.76 -3.12
C GLY A 285 -5.45 -32.04 -2.97
N ASP A 286 -5.27 -31.23 -1.91
CA ASP A 286 -3.99 -30.55 -1.63
C ASP A 286 -3.47 -29.73 -2.83
N LYS A 287 -4.36 -28.94 -3.45
CA LYS A 287 -4.08 -28.15 -4.65
C LYS A 287 -4.07 -26.66 -4.38
N LEU A 288 -3.00 -26.02 -4.78
CA LEU A 288 -2.92 -24.58 -4.96
C LEU A 288 -3.53 -24.21 -6.32
N THR A 289 -4.57 -23.39 -6.31
CA THR A 289 -5.21 -22.87 -7.53
C THR A 289 -4.91 -21.40 -7.69
N CYS A 290 -4.49 -20.96 -8.87
CA CYS A 290 -4.30 -19.57 -9.21
C CYS A 290 -5.57 -19.03 -9.89
N HIS A 291 -6.27 -18.07 -9.26
CA HIS A 291 -7.42 -17.42 -9.88
C HIS A 291 -6.93 -16.31 -10.82
N GLY A 292 -7.01 -16.54 -12.13
CA GLY A 292 -6.68 -15.56 -13.16
C GLY A 292 -5.59 -15.93 -14.14
N CYS A 293 -4.84 -17.00 -13.87
CA CYS A 293 -4.04 -17.68 -14.89
C CYS A 293 -4.74 -19.01 -15.15
N GLY A 294 -5.20 -19.24 -16.39
CA GLY A 294 -5.67 -20.56 -16.81
C GLY A 294 -4.69 -21.63 -16.34
N GLU A 295 -5.20 -22.82 -16.09
CA GLU A 295 -4.49 -23.98 -15.52
C GLU A 295 -2.98 -23.97 -15.81
N LEU A 296 -2.19 -23.67 -14.78
CA LEU A 296 -0.76 -23.94 -14.80
C LEU A 296 -0.55 -25.29 -14.09
N PHE A 297 -0.51 -26.35 -14.93
CA PHE A 297 -0.25 -27.78 -14.68
C PHE A 297 -1.38 -28.64 -14.16
#